data_34bc0d0b3901e4332d6b5eb94c32729f
#
_entry.id   34bc0d0b3901e4332d6b5eb94c32729f
#
_cell.length_a   1.000
_cell.length_b   1.000
_cell.length_c   1.000
_cell.angle_alpha   90.00
_cell.angle_beta   90.00
_cell.angle_gamma   90.00
#
_symmetry.space_group_name_H-M   'P 1'
#
loop_
_entity.id
_entity.type
_entity.pdbx_description
1 polymer ?
#
loop_
_entity_poly.entity_id
_entity_poly.type
_entity_poly.pdbx_seq_one_letter_code
_entity_poly.pdbx_strand_id
1 'polypeptide(L)'
;EVGFARRNFGTDSNNYGRPLAVGSHRLGLTEQFTGELHGEFLDNQQTMGLGGVMLLPAVGVLSGSFAASHSDKGVGRLVGLGFRRQNRSFSFGVNTQIAGQRFVKLGMQSEELAPKHISQAFVGLATTDYGSFSARFTHQAFRDKEDNVIVSGSFATQIGSLGSVSMSVMRFLSGDTQTVFSLNFSMLLGNRTA
;
A
#
# COMPACT_ATOMS: atom_id res chain seq x y z
N GLU A 1 7.04 1.92 -19.10
CA GLU A 1 5.84 2.54 -19.67
C GLU A 1 6.12 3.97 -20.07
N VAL A 2 5.54 4.42 -21.18
CA VAL A 2 5.64 5.80 -21.66
C VAL A 2 4.23 6.26 -22.00
N GLY A 3 3.87 7.48 -21.65
CA GLY A 3 2.53 8.00 -21.87
C GLY A 3 2.39 9.47 -21.51
N PHE A 4 1.17 9.89 -21.29
CA PHE A 4 0.83 11.25 -20.86
C PHE A 4 0.03 11.20 -19.56
N ALA A 5 0.34 12.08 -18.62
CA ALA A 5 -0.45 12.23 -17.41
C ALA A 5 -1.86 12.71 -17.78
N ARG A 6 -2.89 11.97 -17.40
CA ARG A 6 -4.27 12.38 -17.64
C ARG A 6 -4.75 13.23 -16.46
N ARG A 7 -5.28 14.41 -16.78
CA ARG A 7 -5.90 15.33 -15.83
C ARG A 7 -7.41 15.12 -15.80
N ASN A 8 -8.03 15.37 -14.65
CA ASN A 8 -9.49 15.32 -14.47
C ASN A 8 -10.11 13.99 -14.92
N PHE A 9 -9.49 12.87 -14.51
CA PHE A 9 -10.01 11.54 -14.80
C PHE A 9 -11.44 11.40 -14.29
N GLY A 10 -12.36 10.99 -15.17
CA GLY A 10 -13.77 10.82 -14.85
C GLY A 10 -14.66 12.05 -15.14
N THR A 11 -14.10 13.24 -15.35
CA THR A 11 -14.85 14.46 -15.66
C THR A 11 -14.54 15.01 -17.05
N ASP A 12 -13.36 14.72 -17.60
CA ASP A 12 -12.94 15.21 -18.92
C ASP A 12 -12.22 14.09 -19.69
N SER A 13 -12.72 13.78 -20.89
CA SER A 13 -12.30 12.58 -21.62
C SER A 13 -10.94 12.71 -22.31
N ASN A 14 -10.49 13.91 -22.67
CA ASN A 14 -9.31 14.13 -23.52
C ASN A 14 -8.29 15.11 -22.95
N ASN A 15 -8.29 15.33 -21.64
CA ASN A 15 -7.36 16.26 -21.00
C ASN A 15 -6.04 15.52 -20.65
N TYR A 16 -5.14 15.48 -21.61
CA TYR A 16 -3.80 14.93 -21.45
C TYR A 16 -2.82 16.03 -21.03
N GLY A 17 -2.06 15.76 -19.98
CA GLY A 17 -1.04 16.63 -19.44
C GLY A 17 0.34 16.32 -19.99
N ARG A 18 1.34 16.35 -19.11
CA ARG A 18 2.75 16.22 -19.44
C ARG A 18 3.11 14.80 -19.87
N PRO A 19 4.08 14.63 -20.78
CA PRO A 19 4.65 13.33 -21.07
C PRO A 19 5.32 12.75 -19.82
N LEU A 20 5.23 11.44 -19.68
CA LEU A 20 5.84 10.70 -18.59
C LEU A 20 6.47 9.42 -19.09
N ALA A 21 7.56 9.01 -18.45
CA ALA A 21 8.14 7.70 -18.59
C ALA A 21 8.33 7.08 -17.19
N VAL A 22 7.92 5.84 -17.03
CA VAL A 22 8.07 5.08 -15.79
C VAL A 22 8.70 3.73 -16.11
N GLY A 23 9.70 3.35 -15.32
CA GLY A 23 10.34 2.06 -15.46
C GLY A 23 10.64 1.43 -14.11
N SER A 24 10.48 0.12 -14.02
CA SER A 24 10.91 -0.69 -12.88
C SER A 24 11.68 -1.90 -13.39
N HIS A 25 12.78 -2.21 -12.73
CA HIS A 25 13.54 -3.42 -12.98
C HIS A 25 13.74 -4.15 -11.65
N ARG A 26 13.33 -5.41 -11.61
CA ARG A 26 13.46 -6.28 -10.43
C ARG A 26 14.33 -7.47 -10.79
N LEU A 27 15.32 -7.76 -9.94
CA LEU A 27 16.27 -8.86 -10.13
C LEU A 27 16.47 -9.65 -8.83
N GLY A 28 16.29 -10.96 -8.90
CA GLY A 28 16.72 -11.87 -7.85
C GLY A 28 18.25 -12.01 -7.91
N LEU A 29 18.93 -11.47 -6.90
CA LEU A 29 20.40 -11.51 -6.81
C LEU A 29 20.88 -12.80 -6.15
N THR A 30 20.08 -13.35 -5.24
CA THR A 30 20.26 -14.65 -4.61
C THR A 30 18.91 -15.31 -4.38
N GLU A 31 18.87 -16.55 -3.90
CA GLU A 31 17.63 -17.22 -3.47
C GLU A 31 16.87 -16.47 -2.34
N GLN A 32 17.59 -15.64 -1.61
CA GLN A 32 17.04 -14.92 -0.44
C GLN A 32 16.93 -13.42 -0.65
N PHE A 33 17.57 -12.86 -1.67
CA PHE A 33 17.61 -11.41 -1.86
C PHE A 33 17.18 -11.00 -3.26
N THR A 34 16.22 -10.10 -3.33
CA THR A 34 15.73 -9.46 -4.56
C THR A 34 15.95 -7.96 -4.47
N GLY A 35 16.58 -7.38 -5.46
CA GLY A 35 16.73 -5.94 -5.63
C GLY A 35 15.75 -5.38 -6.64
N GLU A 36 15.40 -4.12 -6.50
CA GLU A 36 14.53 -3.38 -7.42
C GLU A 36 15.07 -1.98 -7.67
N LEU A 37 15.02 -1.57 -8.94
CA LEU A 37 15.26 -0.22 -9.41
C LEU A 37 13.94 0.35 -9.93
N HIS A 38 13.65 1.60 -9.60
CA HIS A 38 12.48 2.31 -10.07
C HIS A 38 12.86 3.71 -10.54
N GLY A 39 12.25 4.17 -11.63
CA GLY A 39 12.45 5.51 -12.16
C GLY A 39 11.17 6.11 -12.72
N GLU A 40 10.93 7.37 -12.41
CA GLU A 40 9.81 8.18 -12.91
C GLU A 40 10.39 9.47 -13.50
N PHE A 41 10.03 9.78 -14.73
CA PHE A 41 10.54 10.93 -15.48
C PHE A 41 9.38 11.71 -16.06
N LEU A 42 9.24 12.94 -15.63
CA LEU A 42 8.39 13.98 -16.20
C LEU A 42 9.29 15.18 -16.55
N ASP A 43 8.79 16.11 -17.35
CA ASP A 43 9.53 17.30 -17.77
C ASP A 43 10.09 18.14 -16.61
N ASN A 44 9.35 18.24 -15.49
CA ASN A 44 9.72 19.04 -14.32
C ASN A 44 9.91 18.23 -13.03
N GLN A 45 9.86 16.89 -13.12
CA GLN A 45 9.97 16.01 -11.96
C GLN A 45 10.67 14.72 -12.37
N GLN A 46 11.67 14.34 -11.59
CA GLN A 46 12.37 13.08 -11.75
C GLN A 46 12.46 12.40 -10.40
N THR A 47 12.13 11.12 -10.34
CA THR A 47 12.22 10.32 -9.12
C THR A 47 12.92 9.02 -9.43
N MET A 48 13.93 8.68 -8.62
CA MET A 48 14.65 7.41 -8.71
C MET A 48 14.61 6.71 -7.36
N GLY A 49 14.40 5.42 -7.37
CA GLY A 49 14.29 4.57 -6.19
C GLY A 49 15.06 3.27 -6.30
N LEU A 50 15.54 2.82 -5.15
CA LEU A 50 16.14 1.53 -4.93
C LEU A 50 15.31 0.80 -3.88
N GLY A 51 15.01 -0.47 -4.12
CA GLY A 51 14.34 -1.34 -3.17
C GLY A 51 15.08 -2.66 -2.98
N GLY A 52 14.92 -3.27 -1.84
CA GLY A 52 15.45 -4.59 -1.56
C GLY A 52 14.50 -5.39 -0.67
N VAL A 53 14.38 -6.67 -0.96
CA VAL A 53 13.62 -7.63 -0.17
C VAL A 53 14.52 -8.80 0.17
N MET A 54 14.62 -9.12 1.46
CA MET A 54 15.44 -10.22 1.97
C MET A 54 14.56 -11.23 2.72
N LEU A 55 14.58 -12.47 2.25
CA LEU A 55 13.98 -13.59 2.96
C LEU A 55 14.94 -14.05 4.07
N LEU A 56 14.46 -14.00 5.30
CA LEU A 56 15.14 -14.57 6.46
C LEU A 56 14.46 -15.92 6.78
N PRO A 57 15.09 -17.07 6.47
CA PRO A 57 14.48 -18.37 6.68
C PRO A 57 13.99 -18.55 8.13
N ALA A 58 12.78 -19.08 8.29
CA ALA A 58 12.08 -19.27 9.56
C ALA A 58 11.73 -18.00 10.35
N VAL A 59 12.25 -16.82 9.98
CA VAL A 59 12.02 -15.55 10.67
C VAL A 59 10.95 -14.72 9.95
N GLY A 60 11.12 -14.48 8.65
CA GLY A 60 10.19 -13.65 7.88
C GLY A 60 10.87 -12.95 6.70
N VAL A 61 10.28 -11.89 6.24
CA VAL A 61 10.75 -11.09 5.10
C VAL A 61 11.02 -9.66 5.56
N LEU A 62 12.23 -9.20 5.36
CA LEU A 62 12.65 -7.82 5.57
C LEU A 62 12.63 -7.08 4.24
N SER A 63 12.14 -5.85 4.22
CA SER A 63 12.16 -4.98 3.05
C SER A 63 12.74 -3.61 3.41
N GLY A 64 13.47 -3.03 2.49
CA GLY A 64 14.00 -1.68 2.58
C GLY A 64 13.86 -0.94 1.27
N SER A 65 13.65 0.36 1.32
CA SER A 65 13.59 1.22 0.13
C SER A 65 14.18 2.58 0.40
N PHE A 66 14.79 3.14 -0.62
CA PHE A 66 15.26 4.51 -0.65
C PHE A 66 14.87 5.13 -1.99
N ALA A 67 14.37 6.35 -1.97
CA ALA A 67 14.10 7.11 -3.18
C ALA A 67 14.58 8.56 -3.03
N ALA A 68 14.98 9.14 -4.15
CA ALA A 68 15.31 10.55 -4.27
C ALA A 68 14.52 11.14 -5.43
N SER A 69 14.00 12.33 -5.24
CA SER A 69 13.30 13.09 -6.26
C SER A 69 13.91 14.46 -6.46
N HIS A 70 13.84 14.95 -7.69
CA HIS A 70 14.20 16.32 -8.06
C HIS A 70 12.99 16.96 -8.77
N SER A 71 12.62 18.17 -8.37
CA SER A 71 11.52 18.92 -8.96
C SER A 71 11.76 20.42 -8.74
N ASP A 72 10.82 21.25 -9.15
CA ASP A 72 10.81 22.71 -8.86
C ASP A 72 10.87 23.02 -7.37
N LYS A 73 10.45 22.07 -6.50
CA LYS A 73 10.57 22.18 -5.04
C LYS A 73 11.99 21.89 -4.53
N GLY A 74 12.89 21.44 -5.40
CA GLY A 74 14.25 21.02 -5.07
C GLY A 74 14.36 19.50 -4.87
N VAL A 75 15.39 19.06 -4.15
CA VAL A 75 15.68 17.64 -3.91
C VAL A 75 14.95 17.14 -2.69
N GLY A 76 14.18 16.06 -2.86
CA GLY A 76 13.52 15.32 -1.79
C GLY A 76 14.05 13.90 -1.65
N ARG A 77 13.82 13.27 -0.51
CA ARG A 77 14.25 11.89 -0.20
C ARG A 77 13.15 11.15 0.53
N LEU A 78 13.09 9.85 0.33
CA LEU A 78 12.20 8.94 1.05
C LEU A 78 12.99 7.71 1.49
N VAL A 79 12.73 7.24 2.69
CA VAL A 79 13.26 5.97 3.22
C VAL A 79 12.08 5.14 3.70
N GLY A 80 12.09 3.85 3.38
CA GLY A 80 11.09 2.89 3.83
C GLY A 80 11.74 1.65 4.42
N LEU A 81 11.13 1.09 5.46
CA LEU A 81 11.50 -0.18 6.08
C LEU A 81 10.25 -0.98 6.36
N GLY A 82 10.32 -2.29 6.17
CA GLY A 82 9.22 -3.19 6.43
C GLY A 82 9.68 -4.56 6.88
N PHE A 83 8.87 -5.19 7.71
CA PHE A 83 9.04 -6.57 8.11
C PHE A 83 7.70 -7.29 8.02
N ARG A 84 7.70 -8.52 7.53
CA ARG A 84 6.50 -9.36 7.45
C ARG A 84 6.85 -10.80 7.75
N ARG A 85 6.02 -11.42 8.55
CA ARG A 85 6.03 -12.88 8.77
C ARG A 85 4.66 -13.45 8.46
N GLN A 86 4.63 -14.58 7.81
CA GLN A 86 3.40 -15.29 7.47
C GLN A 86 3.65 -16.80 7.54
N ASN A 87 2.76 -17.48 8.23
CA ASN A 87 2.63 -18.94 8.19
C ASN A 87 1.18 -19.33 7.95
N ARG A 88 0.82 -20.60 8.11
CA ARG A 88 -0.55 -21.08 7.85
C ARG A 88 -1.61 -20.43 8.74
N SER A 89 -1.30 -20.21 10.00
CA SER A 89 -2.29 -19.79 11.00
C SER A 89 -2.12 -18.35 11.45
N PHE A 90 -0.94 -17.77 11.22
CA PHE A 90 -0.61 -16.47 11.76
C PHE A 90 0.18 -15.64 10.74
N SER A 91 -0.18 -14.38 10.61
CA SER A 91 0.55 -13.38 9.84
C SER A 91 0.66 -12.07 10.61
N PHE A 92 1.79 -11.40 10.50
CA PHE A 92 1.92 -10.02 10.98
C PHE A 92 2.96 -9.28 10.14
N GLY A 93 2.85 -7.97 10.15
CA GLY A 93 3.82 -7.13 9.49
C GLY A 93 3.72 -5.69 9.94
N VAL A 94 4.85 -5.00 9.78
CA VAL A 94 5.01 -3.58 10.03
C VAL A 94 5.73 -2.98 8.84
N ASN A 95 5.27 -1.83 8.38
CA ASN A 95 5.91 -1.04 7.35
C ASN A 95 5.93 0.42 7.80
N THR A 96 7.06 1.08 7.60
CA THR A 96 7.18 2.51 7.87
C THR A 96 7.90 3.20 6.72
N GLN A 97 7.47 4.40 6.38
CA GLN A 97 8.09 5.27 5.39
C GLN A 97 8.21 6.67 5.95
N ILE A 98 9.34 7.31 5.72
CA ILE A 98 9.62 8.68 6.09
C ILE A 98 10.03 9.44 4.83
N ALA A 99 9.30 10.50 4.51
CA ALA A 99 9.59 11.34 3.35
C ALA A 99 10.02 12.75 3.78
N GLY A 100 11.01 13.30 3.09
CA GLY A 100 11.38 14.69 3.20
C GLY A 100 10.29 15.62 2.63
N GLN A 101 10.27 16.87 3.07
CA GLN A 101 9.26 17.85 2.66
C GLN A 101 9.24 18.11 1.15
N ARG A 102 10.39 18.01 0.49
CA ARG A 102 10.54 18.25 -0.96
C ARG A 102 10.40 16.98 -1.80
N PHE A 103 10.09 15.84 -1.16
CA PHE A 103 9.92 14.58 -1.89
C PHE A 103 8.64 14.63 -2.72
N VAL A 104 8.77 14.28 -3.99
CA VAL A 104 7.67 14.17 -4.95
C VAL A 104 7.74 12.83 -5.67
N LYS A 105 6.60 12.32 -6.06
CA LYS A 105 6.45 11.11 -6.89
C LYS A 105 5.33 11.32 -7.90
N LEU A 106 5.27 10.47 -8.91
CA LEU A 106 4.20 10.48 -9.89
C LEU A 106 2.82 10.40 -9.23
N GLY A 107 1.87 11.17 -9.72
CA GLY A 107 0.50 11.25 -9.21
C GLY A 107 0.28 12.25 -8.08
N MET A 108 1.33 12.87 -7.53
CA MET A 108 1.17 13.99 -6.59
C MET A 108 0.84 15.28 -7.34
N GLN A 109 -0.10 16.06 -6.79
CA GLN A 109 -0.39 17.40 -7.29
C GLN A 109 0.77 18.36 -6.98
N SER A 110 0.93 19.41 -7.80
CA SER A 110 2.07 20.34 -7.66
C SER A 110 2.15 21.01 -6.29
N GLU A 111 1.03 21.22 -5.62
CA GLU A 111 0.96 21.84 -4.29
C GLU A 111 0.95 20.83 -3.13
N GLU A 112 0.75 19.55 -3.43
CA GLU A 112 0.65 18.51 -2.40
C GLU A 112 2.03 18.21 -1.79
N LEU A 113 2.07 18.09 -0.46
CA LEU A 113 3.25 17.63 0.27
C LEU A 113 3.12 16.13 0.55
N ALA A 114 4.21 15.40 0.35
CA ALA A 114 4.25 14.01 0.77
C ALA A 114 4.02 13.88 2.28
N PRO A 115 3.27 12.88 2.75
CA PRO A 115 3.19 12.59 4.17
C PRO A 115 4.58 12.50 4.80
N LYS A 116 4.77 13.17 5.93
CA LYS A 116 6.04 13.15 6.67
C LYS A 116 6.43 11.73 7.08
N HIS A 117 5.43 10.98 7.52
CA HIS A 117 5.61 9.64 8.03
C HIS A 117 4.35 8.81 7.74
N ILE A 118 4.54 7.59 7.27
CA ILE A 118 3.47 6.60 7.12
C ILE A 118 3.91 5.35 7.86
N SER A 119 3.12 4.89 8.81
CA SER A 119 3.30 3.62 9.49
C SER A 119 2.07 2.75 9.33
N GLN A 120 2.29 1.50 9.03
CA GLN A 120 1.24 0.50 8.92
C GLN A 120 1.66 -0.75 9.68
N ALA A 121 0.74 -1.31 10.44
CA ALA A 121 0.91 -2.60 11.09
C ALA A 121 -0.32 -3.46 10.81
N PHE A 122 -0.14 -4.76 10.69
CA PHE A 122 -1.24 -5.70 10.60
C PHE A 122 -0.93 -6.98 11.34
N VAL A 123 -1.99 -7.64 11.78
CA VAL A 123 -1.97 -8.99 12.32
C VAL A 123 -3.14 -9.77 11.72
N GLY A 124 -2.93 -11.03 11.43
CA GLY A 124 -3.94 -11.94 10.93
C GLY A 124 -3.82 -13.31 11.59
N LEU A 125 -4.96 -13.91 11.88
CA LEU A 125 -5.10 -15.26 12.42
C LEU A 125 -6.04 -16.04 11.49
N ALA A 126 -5.61 -17.20 11.03
CA ALA A 126 -6.44 -18.11 10.25
C ALA A 126 -6.59 -19.42 11.03
N THR A 127 -7.84 -19.82 11.25
CA THR A 127 -8.19 -21.07 11.91
C THR A 127 -8.96 -21.95 10.95
N THR A 128 -8.84 -23.26 11.12
CA THR A 128 -9.52 -24.23 10.26
C THR A 128 -11.02 -24.20 10.46
N ASP A 129 -11.48 -24.02 11.70
CA ASP A 129 -12.89 -24.21 12.07
C ASP A 129 -13.66 -22.90 12.20
N TYR A 130 -12.98 -21.81 12.57
CA TYR A 130 -13.64 -20.53 12.89
C TYR A 130 -13.44 -19.45 11.83
N GLY A 131 -12.63 -19.72 10.80
CA GLY A 131 -12.34 -18.74 9.76
C GLY A 131 -11.12 -17.89 10.05
N SER A 132 -11.03 -16.70 9.46
CA SER A 132 -9.88 -15.80 9.54
C SER A 132 -10.26 -14.46 10.16
N PHE A 133 -9.38 -13.97 11.02
CA PHE A 133 -9.45 -12.65 11.64
C PHE A 133 -8.26 -11.81 11.19
N SER A 134 -8.46 -10.53 10.95
CA SER A 134 -7.36 -9.60 10.75
C SER A 134 -7.64 -8.26 11.42
N ALA A 135 -6.56 -7.61 11.84
CA ALA A 135 -6.58 -6.23 12.29
C ALA A 135 -5.46 -5.45 11.60
N ARG A 136 -5.73 -4.19 11.30
CA ARG A 136 -4.76 -3.27 10.67
C ARG A 136 -4.84 -1.92 11.34
N PHE A 137 -3.66 -1.34 11.52
CA PHE A 137 -3.45 0.02 11.97
C PHE A 137 -2.70 0.79 10.88
N THR A 138 -3.13 2.01 10.58
CA THR A 138 -2.44 2.91 9.65
C THR A 138 -2.37 4.28 10.30
N HIS A 139 -1.19 4.86 10.33
CA HIS A 139 -0.94 6.24 10.75
C HIS A 139 -0.20 6.97 9.63
N GLN A 140 -0.76 8.09 9.19
CA GLN A 140 -0.17 8.99 8.20
C GLN A 140 -0.03 10.37 8.86
N ALA A 141 1.21 10.77 9.15
CA ALA A 141 1.52 12.08 9.67
C ALA A 141 1.79 13.06 8.51
N PHE A 142 1.11 14.17 8.50
CA PHE A 142 1.26 15.23 7.51
C PHE A 142 2.03 16.43 8.07
N ARG A 143 2.34 17.41 7.22
CA ARG A 143 3.02 18.65 7.60
C ARG A 143 2.11 19.85 7.58
N ASP A 144 1.04 19.79 6.82
CA ASP A 144 0.17 20.89 6.41
C ASP A 144 -1.31 20.63 6.76
N LYS A 145 -1.61 19.46 7.30
CA LYS A 145 -2.95 19.06 7.73
C LYS A 145 -2.89 18.08 8.88
N GLU A 146 -4.03 17.78 9.47
CA GLU A 146 -4.16 16.80 10.55
C GLU A 146 -3.68 15.41 10.12
N ASP A 147 -3.11 14.70 11.07
CA ASP A 147 -2.70 13.31 10.90
C ASP A 147 -3.93 12.43 10.63
N ASN A 148 -3.72 11.39 9.83
CA ASN A 148 -4.77 10.42 9.54
C ASN A 148 -4.46 9.11 10.24
N VAL A 149 -5.33 8.70 11.17
CA VAL A 149 -5.18 7.45 11.93
C VAL A 149 -6.40 6.57 11.65
N ILE A 150 -6.15 5.36 11.15
CA ILE A 150 -7.18 4.40 10.77
C ILE A 150 -6.91 3.07 11.48
N VAL A 151 -7.94 2.54 12.11
CA VAL A 151 -7.96 1.19 12.66
C VAL A 151 -9.03 0.39 11.92
N SER A 152 -8.69 -0.81 11.49
CA SER A 152 -9.68 -1.71 10.89
C SER A 152 -9.54 -3.12 11.42
N GLY A 153 -10.67 -3.81 11.52
CA GLY A 153 -10.75 -5.24 11.82
C GLY A 153 -11.61 -5.95 10.79
N SER A 154 -11.30 -7.17 10.47
CA SER A 154 -12.13 -8.00 9.60
C SER A 154 -12.17 -9.45 10.08
N PHE A 155 -13.28 -10.08 9.78
CA PHE A 155 -13.53 -11.50 10.00
C PHE A 155 -14.11 -12.09 8.72
N ALA A 156 -13.65 -13.29 8.33
CA ALA A 156 -14.20 -14.03 7.21
C ALA A 156 -14.26 -15.51 7.54
N THR A 157 -15.38 -16.15 7.20
CA THR A 157 -15.57 -17.60 7.40
C THR A 157 -16.36 -18.20 6.27
N GLN A 158 -16.21 -19.52 6.10
CA GLN A 158 -17.04 -20.32 5.20
C GLN A 158 -18.23 -20.91 5.95
N ILE A 159 -19.41 -20.88 5.35
CA ILE A 159 -20.64 -21.50 5.87
C ILE A 159 -20.89 -22.79 5.09
N GLY A 160 -20.17 -23.83 5.49
CA GLY A 160 -20.27 -25.14 4.83
C GLY A 160 -20.07 -25.06 3.32
N SER A 161 -20.97 -25.68 2.55
CA SER A 161 -20.98 -25.62 1.08
C SER A 161 -21.82 -24.47 0.52
N LEU A 162 -22.45 -23.66 1.38
CA LEU A 162 -23.37 -22.60 0.96
C LEU A 162 -22.63 -21.35 0.45
N GLY A 163 -21.47 -21.04 1.01
CA GLY A 163 -20.75 -19.85 0.62
C GLY A 163 -19.85 -19.28 1.71
N SER A 164 -19.54 -17.99 1.63
CA SER A 164 -18.72 -17.30 2.61
C SER A 164 -19.39 -16.02 3.12
N VAL A 165 -19.08 -15.70 4.37
CA VAL A 165 -19.46 -14.43 5.02
C VAL A 165 -18.19 -13.69 5.39
N SER A 166 -18.13 -12.38 5.13
CA SER A 166 -17.12 -11.51 5.66
C SER A 166 -17.73 -10.25 6.28
N MET A 167 -17.17 -9.86 7.41
CA MET A 167 -17.51 -8.63 8.13
C MET A 167 -16.27 -7.79 8.28
N SER A 168 -16.39 -6.48 8.16
CA SER A 168 -15.30 -5.56 8.48
C SER A 168 -15.81 -4.32 9.17
N VAL A 169 -14.97 -3.76 10.02
CA VAL A 169 -15.15 -2.47 10.67
C VAL A 169 -13.90 -1.64 10.40
N MET A 170 -14.09 -0.39 10.04
CA MET A 170 -13.03 0.59 9.88
C MET A 170 -13.42 1.86 10.65
N ARG A 171 -12.49 2.38 11.43
CA ARG A 171 -12.66 3.59 12.20
C ARG A 171 -11.56 4.59 11.93
N PHE A 172 -11.96 5.79 11.55
CA PHE A 172 -11.11 6.95 11.44
C PHE A 172 -11.05 7.63 12.81
N LEU A 173 -9.83 7.84 13.32
CA LEU A 173 -9.60 8.38 14.67
C LEU A 173 -9.13 9.85 14.65
N SER A 174 -8.92 10.42 13.45
CA SER A 174 -8.48 11.80 13.26
C SER A 174 -9.55 12.61 12.57
N GLY A 175 -9.68 13.87 12.94
CA GLY A 175 -10.77 14.74 12.45
C GLY A 175 -12.14 14.28 12.94
N ASP A 176 -13.12 14.35 12.06
CA ASP A 176 -14.45 13.82 12.36
C ASP A 176 -14.37 12.29 12.44
N THR A 177 -14.50 11.79 13.67
CA THR A 177 -14.47 10.35 13.94
C THR A 177 -15.61 9.65 13.19
N GLN A 178 -15.25 8.83 12.20
CA GLN A 178 -16.20 8.06 11.40
C GLN A 178 -15.95 6.58 11.56
N THR A 179 -17.02 5.80 11.65
CA THR A 179 -16.96 4.33 11.67
C THR A 179 -17.75 3.78 10.49
N VAL A 180 -17.13 2.90 9.74
CA VAL A 180 -17.73 2.21 8.58
C VAL A 180 -17.81 0.72 8.89
N PHE A 181 -18.99 0.15 8.72
CA PHE A 181 -19.24 -1.30 8.81
C PHE A 181 -19.55 -1.86 7.44
N SER A 182 -19.03 -3.03 7.14
CA SER A 182 -19.35 -3.77 5.93
C SER A 182 -19.66 -5.22 6.26
N LEU A 183 -20.69 -5.75 5.62
CA LEU A 183 -21.08 -7.16 5.67
C LEU A 183 -21.24 -7.64 4.24
N ASN A 184 -20.52 -8.69 3.88
CA ASN A 184 -20.60 -9.29 2.55
C ASN A 184 -20.95 -10.77 2.70
N PHE A 185 -21.85 -11.21 1.88
CA PHE A 185 -22.23 -12.63 1.72
C PHE A 185 -22.00 -13.04 0.27
N SER A 186 -21.30 -14.15 0.06
CA SER A 186 -21.07 -14.72 -1.26
C SER A 186 -21.55 -16.16 -1.29
N MET A 187 -22.42 -16.49 -2.23
CA MET A 187 -22.99 -17.81 -2.40
C MET A 187 -22.72 -18.31 -3.82
N LEU A 188 -22.26 -19.56 -3.94
CA LEU A 188 -22.10 -20.22 -5.23
C LEU A 188 -23.48 -20.72 -5.69
N LEU A 189 -24.06 -20.02 -6.65
CA LEU A 189 -25.26 -20.48 -7.37
C LEU A 189 -24.81 -21.43 -8.49
N GLY A 190 -24.31 -22.61 -8.13
CA GLY A 190 -23.95 -23.65 -9.11
C GLY A 190 -25.07 -24.62 -9.34
N ASN A 191 -25.45 -24.84 -10.60
CA ASN A 191 -26.26 -26.01 -10.99
C ASN A 191 -25.46 -27.27 -10.65
N ARG A 192 -25.93 -28.03 -9.67
CA ARG A 192 -25.64 -29.44 -9.59
C ARG A 192 -26.44 -30.10 -10.72
N THR A 193 -25.91 -30.15 -11.93
CA THR A 193 -26.32 -31.16 -12.89
C THR A 193 -25.72 -32.47 -12.40
N ALA A 194 -26.59 -33.36 -11.96
CA ALA A 194 -26.30 -34.75 -11.66
C ALA A 194 -25.80 -35.48 -12.90
#